data_5453af24abd9f9213a9e13ab479990b9
#
_entry.id   5453af24abd9f9213a9e13ab479990b9
#
_cell.length_a   1.000
_cell.length_b   1.000
_cell.length_c   1.000
_cell.angle_alpha   90.00
_cell.angle_beta   90.00
_cell.angle_gamma   90.00
#
_symmetry.space_group_name_H-M   'P 1'
#
loop_
_entity.id
_entity.type
_entity.pdbx_description
1 polymer ?
#
loop_
_entity_poly.entity_id
_entity_poly.type
_entity_poly.pdbx_seq_one_letter_code
_entity_poly.pdbx_strand_id
1 'polypeptide(L)'
;MGRFREALARPGLQAIAEVKRRSPSAGDLRPSADPAVLARNFALAGAAAISVLVDERFAGTIDDLRAARSATDAPLIGKGFFSEETQIRELAEAGADAFLLILRDLSDEQVVRLRAYGAGLGLDALVEAHDAEELARGLALGADPIGVNCRDLSSFAIDRRRQLELVAGIPQGRVIVAESGIWSRAQGAAAELTGASAVLVGSALMRAPEPATKLLELISRPLVKICGLTRQEDVDAAAEAGADLAGFILAEESPRQAPGLLAVPETMLSVAVLVGERRDSGADLTQLYARENGHRGRDAVLYLGEEPVAEVLDLPWKRRDDGHLNRVATAAREKRVMLAGGLGPDNVAAAIERVQPWAVDASSALETAPGIKDHERVREFVRAARLVAHTRV
;
A
#
# COMPACT_ATOMS: atom_id res chain seq x y z
N MET A 1 2.32 -4.56 -25.05
CA MET A 1 2.36 -4.59 -23.57
C MET A 1 1.60 -5.83 -23.17
N GLY A 2 2.10 -6.57 -22.17
CA GLY A 2 1.45 -7.78 -21.72
C GLY A 2 0.40 -7.51 -20.64
N ARG A 3 -0.46 -8.50 -20.42
CA ARG A 3 -1.59 -8.43 -19.47
C ARG A 3 -1.18 -8.15 -18.03
N PHE A 4 -0.01 -8.64 -17.61
CA PHE A 4 0.49 -8.43 -16.24
C PHE A 4 0.82 -6.95 -16.00
N ARG A 5 1.62 -6.37 -16.88
CA ARG A 5 1.95 -4.94 -16.78
C ARG A 5 0.72 -4.04 -16.85
N GLU A 6 -0.21 -4.31 -17.77
CA GLU A 6 -1.46 -3.54 -17.90
C GLU A 6 -2.31 -3.58 -16.63
N ALA A 7 -2.40 -4.74 -15.97
CA ALA A 7 -3.14 -4.88 -14.73
C ALA A 7 -2.53 -4.04 -13.59
N LEU A 8 -1.20 -3.97 -13.52
CA LEU A 8 -0.49 -3.18 -12.50
C LEU A 8 -0.46 -1.67 -12.80
N ALA A 9 -0.68 -1.26 -14.05
CA ALA A 9 -0.71 0.14 -14.46
C ALA A 9 -2.08 0.83 -14.22
N ARG A 10 -3.07 0.10 -13.72
CA ARG A 10 -4.40 0.67 -13.41
C ARG A 10 -4.30 1.74 -12.32
N PRO A 11 -5.23 2.73 -12.30
CA PRO A 11 -5.24 3.77 -11.27
C PRO A 11 -5.35 3.22 -9.85
N GLY A 12 -4.60 3.83 -8.92
CA GLY A 12 -4.53 3.45 -7.52
C GLY A 12 -3.52 2.32 -7.27
N LEU A 13 -3.30 2.03 -5.99
CA LEU A 13 -2.37 0.97 -5.59
C LEU A 13 -2.95 -0.40 -5.94
N GLN A 14 -2.22 -1.16 -6.75
CA GLN A 14 -2.54 -2.53 -7.11
C GLN A 14 -1.88 -3.53 -6.14
N ALA A 15 -2.36 -4.77 -6.11
CA ALA A 15 -1.70 -5.83 -5.35
C ALA A 15 -1.41 -7.06 -6.22
N ILE A 16 -0.19 -7.57 -6.07
CA ILE A 16 0.20 -8.91 -6.51
C ILE A 16 0.11 -9.82 -5.28
N ALA A 17 -0.86 -10.72 -5.26
CA ALA A 17 -1.05 -11.66 -4.15
C ALA A 17 -0.21 -12.91 -4.37
N GLU A 18 0.71 -13.21 -3.44
CA GLU A 18 1.66 -14.30 -3.60
C GLU A 18 1.21 -15.58 -2.88
N VAL A 19 1.10 -16.65 -3.64
CA VAL A 19 0.92 -18.03 -3.15
C VAL A 19 2.28 -18.61 -2.80
N LYS A 20 2.52 -18.81 -1.49
CA LYS A 20 3.80 -19.27 -0.96
C LYS A 20 3.62 -20.16 0.26
N ARG A 21 3.97 -21.46 0.17
CA ARG A 21 3.84 -22.39 1.29
C ARG A 21 4.91 -22.22 2.35
N ARG A 22 6.13 -21.88 1.92
CA ARG A 22 7.32 -21.77 2.76
C ARG A 22 8.12 -20.52 2.41
N SER A 23 8.87 -20.01 3.36
CA SER A 23 9.86 -18.96 3.15
C SER A 23 11.20 -19.38 3.77
N PRO A 24 12.35 -19.19 3.11
CA PRO A 24 13.65 -19.46 3.69
C PRO A 24 13.89 -18.74 5.03
N SER A 25 13.34 -17.53 5.19
CA SER A 25 13.49 -16.71 6.40
C SER A 25 12.51 -17.04 7.53
N ALA A 26 11.36 -17.64 7.23
CA ALA A 26 10.24 -17.78 8.18
C ALA A 26 9.72 -19.22 8.30
N GLY A 27 10.34 -20.18 7.63
CA GLY A 27 9.90 -21.57 7.59
C GLY A 27 8.56 -21.75 6.90
N ASP A 28 7.81 -22.74 7.34
CA ASP A 28 6.48 -23.05 6.81
C ASP A 28 5.49 -21.95 7.18
N LEU A 29 4.80 -21.42 6.16
CA LEU A 29 3.77 -20.39 6.31
C LEU A 29 2.37 -21.00 6.23
N ARG A 30 2.11 -21.77 5.19
CA ARG A 30 0.85 -22.48 4.95
C ARG A 30 1.11 -23.74 4.11
N PRO A 31 1.66 -24.82 4.72
CA PRO A 31 2.10 -26.02 3.97
C PRO A 31 0.98 -26.68 3.16
N SER A 32 -0.26 -26.64 3.65
CA SER A 32 -1.43 -27.22 3.01
C SER A 32 -2.12 -26.27 2.01
N ALA A 33 -1.49 -25.15 1.63
CA ALA A 33 -2.09 -24.21 0.68
C ALA A 33 -2.35 -24.88 -0.67
N ASP A 34 -3.59 -24.79 -1.13
CA ASP A 34 -4.01 -25.17 -2.49
C ASP A 34 -3.89 -23.93 -3.39
N PRO A 35 -2.99 -23.96 -4.40
CA PRO A 35 -2.77 -22.81 -5.28
C PRO A 35 -3.99 -22.44 -6.11
N ALA A 36 -4.80 -23.41 -6.54
CA ALA A 36 -6.02 -23.16 -7.31
C ALA A 36 -7.07 -22.41 -6.46
N VAL A 37 -7.27 -22.85 -5.21
CA VAL A 37 -8.20 -22.21 -4.28
C VAL A 37 -7.75 -20.80 -3.95
N LEU A 38 -6.46 -20.62 -3.61
CA LEU A 38 -5.92 -19.30 -3.27
C LEU A 38 -5.95 -18.35 -4.46
N ALA A 39 -5.55 -18.81 -5.66
CA ALA A 39 -5.54 -17.97 -6.86
C ALA A 39 -6.95 -17.45 -7.20
N ARG A 40 -7.96 -18.32 -7.16
CA ARG A 40 -9.35 -17.92 -7.35
C ARG A 40 -9.81 -16.91 -6.29
N ASN A 41 -9.52 -17.18 -5.02
CA ASN A 41 -9.96 -16.31 -3.92
C ASN A 41 -9.26 -14.95 -3.96
N PHE A 42 -7.99 -14.89 -4.32
CA PHE A 42 -7.26 -13.63 -4.50
C PHE A 42 -7.78 -12.82 -5.69
N ALA A 43 -8.10 -13.49 -6.80
CA ALA A 43 -8.72 -12.82 -7.95
C ALA A 43 -10.09 -12.22 -7.58
N LEU A 44 -10.93 -12.97 -6.87
CA LEU A 44 -12.23 -12.49 -6.37
C LEU A 44 -12.08 -11.37 -5.35
N ALA A 45 -11.01 -11.36 -4.57
CA ALA A 45 -10.69 -10.28 -3.63
C ALA A 45 -10.02 -9.06 -4.29
N GLY A 46 -9.90 -9.03 -5.63
CA GLY A 46 -9.42 -7.86 -6.35
C GLY A 46 -7.90 -7.79 -6.52
N ALA A 47 -7.14 -8.89 -6.39
CA ALA A 47 -5.74 -8.93 -6.78
C ALA A 47 -5.60 -8.55 -8.26
N ALA A 48 -4.71 -7.62 -8.57
CA ALA A 48 -4.42 -7.23 -9.96
C ALA A 48 -3.65 -8.33 -10.70
N ALA A 49 -2.83 -9.08 -9.96
CA ALA A 49 -2.12 -10.26 -10.44
C ALA A 49 -1.87 -11.23 -9.28
N ILE A 50 -1.52 -12.47 -9.61
CA ILE A 50 -1.21 -13.51 -8.64
C ILE A 50 0.20 -14.01 -8.89
N SER A 51 1.02 -14.04 -7.85
CA SER A 51 2.37 -14.61 -7.86
C SER A 51 2.33 -16.04 -7.36
N VAL A 52 2.91 -16.96 -8.14
CA VAL A 52 3.03 -18.37 -7.76
C VAL A 52 4.51 -18.73 -7.70
N LEU A 53 4.98 -19.13 -6.50
CA LEU A 53 6.34 -19.65 -6.34
C LEU A 53 6.42 -21.02 -7.02
N VAL A 54 7.39 -21.19 -7.95
CA VAL A 54 7.62 -22.43 -8.68
C VAL A 54 8.98 -23.06 -8.33
N ASP A 55 9.52 -22.73 -7.17
CA ASP A 55 10.84 -23.16 -6.70
C ASP A 55 10.73 -23.98 -5.42
N GLU A 56 11.42 -25.12 -5.34
CA GLU A 56 11.39 -26.06 -4.22
C GLU A 56 11.81 -25.45 -2.88
N ARG A 57 12.66 -24.41 -2.90
CA ARG A 57 13.05 -23.66 -1.70
C ARG A 57 11.86 -23.00 -0.99
N PHE A 58 10.79 -22.75 -1.73
CA PHE A 58 9.53 -22.20 -1.24
C PHE A 58 8.41 -23.25 -1.16
N ALA A 59 8.74 -24.53 -1.34
CA ALA A 59 7.79 -25.65 -1.47
C ALA A 59 6.78 -25.43 -2.61
N GLY A 60 7.25 -24.85 -3.73
CA GLY A 60 6.48 -24.55 -4.94
C GLY A 60 6.96 -25.35 -6.13
N THR A 61 6.09 -25.57 -7.11
CA THR A 61 6.35 -26.32 -8.34
C THR A 61 5.67 -25.68 -9.53
N ILE A 62 6.08 -26.05 -10.75
CA ILE A 62 5.42 -25.59 -11.97
C ILE A 62 3.95 -26.07 -12.05
N ASP A 63 3.62 -27.20 -11.42
CA ASP A 63 2.24 -27.69 -11.35
C ASP A 63 1.34 -26.80 -10.48
N ASP A 64 1.91 -26.09 -9.51
CA ASP A 64 1.17 -25.09 -8.74
C ASP A 64 0.73 -23.91 -9.64
N LEU A 65 1.59 -23.52 -10.59
CA LEU A 65 1.23 -22.50 -11.57
C LEU A 65 0.12 -22.97 -12.52
N ARG A 66 0.20 -24.23 -13.00
CA ARG A 66 -0.86 -24.85 -13.82
C ARG A 66 -2.18 -24.93 -13.06
N ALA A 67 -2.13 -25.32 -11.78
CA ALA A 67 -3.29 -25.36 -10.91
C ALA A 67 -3.91 -23.97 -10.71
N ALA A 68 -3.10 -22.95 -10.44
CA ALA A 68 -3.55 -21.58 -10.34
C ALA A 68 -4.20 -21.10 -11.64
N ARG A 69 -3.58 -21.36 -12.80
CA ARG A 69 -4.12 -20.98 -14.12
C ARG A 69 -5.48 -21.61 -14.41
N SER A 70 -5.67 -22.88 -14.02
CA SER A 70 -6.96 -23.56 -14.20
C SER A 70 -8.12 -22.94 -13.40
N ALA A 71 -7.81 -22.17 -12.36
CA ALA A 71 -8.77 -21.64 -11.38
C ALA A 71 -9.10 -20.16 -11.57
N THR A 72 -8.33 -19.40 -12.38
CA THR A 72 -8.53 -17.97 -12.58
C THR A 72 -8.01 -17.48 -13.91
N ASP A 73 -8.64 -16.41 -14.45
CA ASP A 73 -8.16 -15.65 -15.60
C ASP A 73 -7.30 -14.43 -15.23
N ALA A 74 -7.11 -14.17 -13.94
CA ALA A 74 -6.24 -13.09 -13.50
C ALA A 74 -4.79 -13.28 -14.02
N PRO A 75 -4.02 -12.22 -14.27
CA PRO A 75 -2.63 -12.33 -14.67
C PRO A 75 -1.82 -13.11 -13.63
N LEU A 76 -1.00 -14.06 -14.08
CA LEU A 76 -0.13 -14.90 -13.24
C LEU A 76 1.34 -14.57 -13.50
N ILE A 77 2.12 -14.42 -12.44
CA ILE A 77 3.58 -14.38 -12.50
C ILE A 77 4.17 -15.64 -11.88
N GLY A 78 4.98 -16.36 -12.65
CA GLY A 78 5.85 -17.41 -12.12
C GLY A 78 7.05 -16.79 -11.39
N LYS A 79 7.22 -17.11 -10.10
CA LYS A 79 8.30 -16.57 -9.28
C LYS A 79 9.27 -17.67 -8.86
N GLY A 80 10.55 -17.48 -9.20
CA GLY A 80 11.64 -18.41 -8.98
C GLY A 80 12.97 -17.78 -9.39
N PHE A 81 13.97 -18.60 -9.69
CA PHE A 81 15.30 -18.16 -10.11
C PHE A 81 15.54 -18.66 -11.54
N PHE A 82 15.44 -17.76 -12.50
CA PHE A 82 15.47 -18.08 -13.91
C PHE A 82 16.71 -17.48 -14.59
N SER A 83 17.51 -18.33 -15.26
CA SER A 83 18.71 -17.94 -16.00
C SER A 83 18.74 -18.47 -17.43
N GLU A 84 17.77 -19.35 -17.78
CA GLU A 84 17.71 -20.05 -19.06
C GLU A 84 16.36 -19.86 -19.77
N GLU A 85 16.38 -19.79 -21.09
CA GLU A 85 15.18 -19.66 -21.92
C GLU A 85 14.22 -20.84 -21.81
N THR A 86 14.74 -22.02 -21.52
CA THR A 86 13.93 -23.24 -21.32
C THR A 86 12.99 -23.09 -20.12
N GLN A 87 13.46 -22.48 -19.04
CA GLN A 87 12.64 -22.21 -17.86
C GLN A 87 11.52 -21.20 -18.17
N ILE A 88 11.82 -20.16 -18.96
CA ILE A 88 10.81 -19.15 -19.35
C ILE A 88 9.75 -19.79 -20.27
N ARG A 89 10.14 -20.66 -21.18
CA ARG A 89 9.21 -21.40 -22.02
C ARG A 89 8.29 -22.31 -21.19
N GLU A 90 8.84 -23.02 -20.20
CA GLU A 90 8.06 -23.87 -19.31
C GLU A 90 7.00 -23.08 -18.52
N LEU A 91 7.35 -21.85 -18.07
CA LEU A 91 6.37 -20.94 -17.44
C LEU A 91 5.26 -20.53 -18.42
N ALA A 92 5.60 -20.21 -19.67
CA ALA A 92 4.62 -19.86 -20.69
C ALA A 92 3.65 -21.03 -20.97
N GLU A 93 4.19 -22.25 -21.12
CA GLU A 93 3.41 -23.48 -21.32
C GLU A 93 2.54 -23.84 -20.10
N ALA A 94 2.95 -23.42 -18.89
CA ALA A 94 2.18 -23.57 -17.66
C ALA A 94 1.10 -22.48 -17.49
N GLY A 95 1.04 -21.48 -18.38
CA GLY A 95 0.04 -20.43 -18.41
C GLY A 95 0.37 -19.17 -17.61
N ALA A 96 1.66 -18.88 -17.40
CA ALA A 96 2.10 -17.60 -16.86
C ALA A 96 1.81 -16.45 -17.84
N ASP A 97 1.59 -15.24 -17.31
CA ASP A 97 1.55 -13.98 -18.05
C ASP A 97 2.86 -13.17 -17.82
N ALA A 98 3.63 -13.55 -16.79
CA ALA A 98 4.88 -12.90 -16.44
C ALA A 98 5.85 -13.85 -15.73
N PHE A 99 7.12 -13.44 -15.65
CA PHE A 99 8.18 -14.11 -14.90
C PHE A 99 9.10 -13.12 -14.21
N LEU A 100 9.83 -13.60 -13.19
CA LEU A 100 10.76 -12.80 -12.41
C LEU A 100 12.17 -12.87 -13.01
N LEU A 101 12.90 -11.74 -13.05
CA LEU A 101 14.34 -11.67 -13.26
C LEU A 101 14.99 -10.90 -12.12
N ILE A 102 15.94 -11.52 -11.43
CA ILE A 102 16.65 -10.92 -10.29
C ILE A 102 17.98 -10.37 -10.77
N LEU A 103 18.18 -9.06 -10.67
CA LEU A 103 19.34 -8.39 -11.26
C LEU A 103 20.69 -8.86 -10.69
N ARG A 104 20.77 -9.15 -9.40
CA ARG A 104 22.01 -9.64 -8.77
C ARG A 104 22.49 -10.99 -9.29
N ASP A 105 21.58 -11.82 -9.78
CA ASP A 105 21.87 -13.18 -10.20
C ASP A 105 22.16 -13.28 -11.71
N LEU A 106 22.01 -12.18 -12.47
CA LEU A 106 22.08 -12.15 -13.93
C LEU A 106 23.01 -11.06 -14.45
N SER A 107 23.72 -11.35 -15.55
CA SER A 107 24.41 -10.33 -16.34
C SER A 107 23.42 -9.49 -17.15
N ASP A 108 23.87 -8.32 -17.63
CA ASP A 108 23.04 -7.45 -18.47
C ASP A 108 22.61 -8.13 -19.76
N GLU A 109 23.51 -8.90 -20.39
CA GLU A 109 23.21 -9.69 -21.59
C GLU A 109 22.16 -10.76 -21.33
N GLN A 110 22.22 -11.42 -20.15
CA GLN A 110 21.20 -12.42 -19.75
C GLN A 110 19.85 -11.73 -19.55
N VAL A 111 19.80 -10.60 -18.85
CA VAL A 111 18.54 -9.85 -18.64
C VAL A 111 17.90 -9.45 -19.97
N VAL A 112 18.69 -8.86 -20.88
CA VAL A 112 18.21 -8.45 -22.22
C VAL A 112 17.70 -9.65 -23.02
N ARG A 113 18.48 -10.75 -23.06
CA ARG A 113 18.15 -11.97 -23.79
C ARG A 113 16.85 -12.60 -23.27
N LEU A 114 16.75 -12.81 -21.95
CA LEU A 114 15.59 -13.48 -21.33
C LEU A 114 14.33 -12.63 -21.45
N ARG A 115 14.42 -11.30 -21.30
CA ARG A 115 13.30 -10.40 -21.54
C ARG A 115 12.81 -10.44 -22.98
N ALA A 116 13.73 -10.41 -23.96
CA ALA A 116 13.37 -10.51 -25.37
C ALA A 116 12.73 -11.87 -25.70
N TYR A 117 13.27 -12.96 -25.15
CA TYR A 117 12.72 -14.29 -25.32
C TYR A 117 11.30 -14.40 -24.72
N GLY A 118 11.08 -13.94 -23.48
CA GLY A 118 9.78 -13.93 -22.83
C GLY A 118 8.75 -13.09 -23.57
N ALA A 119 9.16 -11.92 -24.07
CA ALA A 119 8.30 -11.06 -24.88
C ALA A 119 7.85 -11.76 -26.18
N GLY A 120 8.73 -12.55 -26.81
CA GLY A 120 8.39 -13.40 -27.96
C GLY A 120 7.35 -14.47 -27.65
N LEU A 121 7.21 -14.87 -26.39
CA LEU A 121 6.19 -15.80 -25.89
C LEU A 121 4.94 -15.07 -25.31
N GLY A 122 4.89 -13.75 -25.35
CA GLY A 122 3.80 -12.95 -24.80
C GLY A 122 3.86 -12.71 -23.29
N LEU A 123 5.02 -12.97 -22.65
CA LEU A 123 5.23 -12.77 -21.21
C LEU A 123 5.84 -11.40 -20.91
N ASP A 124 5.38 -10.76 -19.84
CA ASP A 124 6.07 -9.63 -19.21
C ASP A 124 7.18 -10.12 -18.28
N ALA A 125 8.25 -9.32 -18.10
CA ALA A 125 9.31 -9.61 -17.15
C ALA A 125 9.27 -8.59 -16.00
N LEU A 126 9.00 -9.04 -14.78
CA LEU A 126 9.24 -8.25 -13.57
C LEU A 126 10.72 -8.32 -13.24
N VAL A 127 11.42 -7.19 -13.37
CA VAL A 127 12.86 -7.09 -13.09
C VAL A 127 13.05 -6.57 -11.67
N GLU A 128 13.62 -7.40 -10.79
CA GLU A 128 13.76 -7.13 -9.35
C GLU A 128 15.15 -6.59 -9.01
N ALA A 129 15.18 -5.47 -8.26
CA ALA A 129 16.36 -4.83 -7.73
C ALA A 129 16.30 -4.74 -6.18
N HIS A 130 17.46 -4.86 -5.49
CA HIS A 130 17.57 -4.83 -4.03
C HIS A 130 18.32 -3.60 -3.51
N ASP A 131 19.04 -2.90 -4.35
CA ASP A 131 19.81 -1.71 -4.00
C ASP A 131 19.84 -0.68 -5.14
N ALA A 132 20.54 0.44 -4.89
CA ALA A 132 20.61 1.54 -5.84
C ALA A 132 21.41 1.19 -7.11
N GLU A 133 22.41 0.32 -7.02
CA GLU A 133 23.22 -0.10 -8.16
C GLU A 133 22.41 -1.02 -9.08
N GLU A 134 21.77 -2.05 -8.51
CA GLU A 134 20.86 -2.93 -9.26
C GLU A 134 19.70 -2.12 -9.87
N LEU A 135 19.13 -1.17 -9.12
CA LEU A 135 18.04 -0.33 -9.62
C LEU A 135 18.51 0.51 -10.82
N ALA A 136 19.68 1.17 -10.72
CA ALA A 136 20.25 1.95 -11.83
C ALA A 136 20.49 1.08 -13.08
N ARG A 137 21.01 -0.15 -12.91
CA ARG A 137 21.17 -1.14 -13.99
C ARG A 137 19.81 -1.48 -14.62
N GLY A 138 18.82 -1.84 -13.82
CA GLY A 138 17.49 -2.18 -14.31
C GLY A 138 16.86 -1.06 -15.12
N LEU A 139 16.98 0.18 -14.63
CA LEU A 139 16.49 1.37 -15.33
C LEU A 139 17.22 1.61 -16.65
N ALA A 140 18.56 1.45 -16.69
CA ALA A 140 19.37 1.58 -17.91
C ALA A 140 19.01 0.52 -18.95
N LEU A 141 18.69 -0.71 -18.51
CA LEU A 141 18.20 -1.80 -19.36
C LEU A 141 16.74 -1.64 -19.79
N GLY A 142 16.06 -0.58 -19.38
CA GLY A 142 14.67 -0.30 -19.74
C GLY A 142 13.67 -1.23 -19.05
N ALA A 143 13.93 -1.69 -17.83
CA ALA A 143 13.01 -2.52 -17.05
C ALA A 143 11.67 -1.80 -16.81
N ASP A 144 10.57 -2.46 -17.18
CA ASP A 144 9.20 -2.02 -16.95
C ASP A 144 8.25 -3.21 -17.19
N PRO A 145 7.64 -3.80 -16.13
CA PRO A 145 7.68 -3.38 -14.73
C PRO A 145 9.03 -3.61 -14.02
N ILE A 146 9.30 -2.79 -12.99
CA ILE A 146 10.46 -2.92 -12.11
C ILE A 146 10.03 -3.16 -10.67
N GLY A 147 10.63 -4.16 -10.01
CA GLY A 147 10.42 -4.50 -8.61
C GLY A 147 11.53 -3.93 -7.73
N VAL A 148 11.16 -3.39 -6.56
CA VAL A 148 12.10 -2.99 -5.51
C VAL A 148 11.87 -3.85 -4.29
N ASN A 149 12.79 -4.78 -4.03
CA ASN A 149 12.69 -5.71 -2.91
C ASN A 149 13.54 -5.23 -1.74
N CYS A 150 12.90 -4.86 -0.63
CA CYS A 150 13.59 -4.38 0.58
C CYS A 150 14.17 -5.49 1.46
N ARG A 151 14.05 -6.74 1.05
CA ARG A 151 14.61 -7.87 1.81
C ARG A 151 16.04 -8.13 1.39
N ASP A 152 16.98 -7.98 2.32
CA ASP A 152 18.35 -8.47 2.14
C ASP A 152 18.35 -10.00 2.06
N LEU A 153 18.88 -10.55 0.97
CA LEU A 153 18.86 -11.99 0.72
C LEU A 153 19.89 -12.76 1.56
N SER A 154 20.85 -12.09 2.19
CA SER A 154 21.87 -12.70 3.06
C SER A 154 21.45 -12.74 4.52
N SER A 155 20.92 -11.63 5.04
CA SER A 155 20.47 -11.48 6.44
C SER A 155 18.97 -11.70 6.64
N PHE A 156 18.19 -11.67 5.56
CA PHE A 156 16.72 -11.63 5.54
C PHE A 156 16.10 -10.42 6.25
N ALA A 157 16.91 -9.44 6.64
CA ALA A 157 16.42 -8.19 7.19
C ALA A 157 15.56 -7.44 6.17
N ILE A 158 14.58 -6.69 6.67
CA ILE A 158 13.69 -5.86 5.86
C ILE A 158 13.99 -4.40 6.17
N ASP A 159 14.43 -3.63 5.17
CA ASP A 159 14.64 -2.19 5.25
C ASP A 159 13.61 -1.46 4.39
N ARG A 160 12.45 -1.18 4.99
CA ARG A 160 11.36 -0.48 4.30
C ARG A 160 11.68 0.97 4.00
N ARG A 161 12.44 1.64 4.88
CA ARG A 161 12.84 3.03 4.64
C ARG A 161 13.68 3.12 3.37
N ARG A 162 14.68 2.25 3.26
CA ARG A 162 15.52 2.14 2.06
C ARG A 162 14.69 1.85 0.80
N GLN A 163 13.70 0.96 0.90
CA GLN A 163 12.79 0.67 -0.20
C GLN A 163 12.05 1.93 -0.68
N LEU A 164 11.46 2.68 0.24
CA LEU A 164 10.71 3.90 -0.10
C LEU A 164 11.62 4.95 -0.75
N GLU A 165 12.85 5.09 -0.26
CA GLU A 165 13.87 5.97 -0.86
C GLU A 165 14.21 5.55 -2.30
N LEU A 166 14.38 4.25 -2.56
CA LEU A 166 14.65 3.72 -3.90
C LEU A 166 13.45 3.92 -4.83
N VAL A 167 12.23 3.63 -4.37
CA VAL A 167 11.00 3.81 -5.15
C VAL A 167 10.81 5.27 -5.54
N ALA A 168 11.03 6.21 -4.61
CA ALA A 168 10.92 7.65 -4.89
C ALA A 168 11.91 8.14 -5.95
N GLY A 169 13.07 7.47 -6.10
CA GLY A 169 14.07 7.79 -7.11
C GLY A 169 13.78 7.29 -8.52
N ILE A 170 12.71 6.49 -8.72
CA ILE A 170 12.38 5.93 -10.04
C ILE A 170 11.62 6.97 -10.89
N PRO A 171 12.04 7.21 -12.15
CA PRO A 171 11.34 8.13 -13.04
C PRO A 171 9.87 7.74 -13.26
N GLN A 172 8.99 8.75 -13.30
CA GLN A 172 7.56 8.56 -13.57
C GLN A 172 7.30 7.85 -14.92
N GLY A 173 6.11 7.21 -15.01
CA GLY A 173 5.67 6.53 -16.23
C GLY A 173 6.06 5.05 -16.31
N ARG A 174 6.72 4.51 -15.28
CA ARG A 174 7.00 3.08 -15.12
C ARG A 174 6.05 2.41 -14.16
N VAL A 175 5.82 1.12 -14.34
CA VAL A 175 5.13 0.28 -13.36
C VAL A 175 6.13 -0.16 -12.31
N ILE A 176 5.94 0.30 -11.07
CA ILE A 176 6.84 0.07 -9.94
C ILE A 176 6.16 -0.85 -8.94
N VAL A 177 6.82 -1.94 -8.57
CA VAL A 177 6.32 -2.91 -7.59
C VAL A 177 7.18 -2.83 -6.33
N ALA A 178 6.59 -2.47 -5.19
CA ALA A 178 7.25 -2.57 -3.89
C ALA A 178 7.06 -4.00 -3.33
N GLU A 179 8.17 -4.69 -3.09
CA GLU A 179 8.18 -6.09 -2.66
C GLU A 179 8.70 -6.26 -1.24
N SER A 180 8.15 -7.22 -0.52
CA SER A 180 8.45 -7.52 0.88
C SER A 180 8.01 -6.46 1.89
N GLY A 181 7.88 -6.82 3.16
CA GLY A 181 7.63 -5.89 4.27
C GLY A 181 6.24 -5.26 4.33
N ILE A 182 5.28 -5.68 3.52
CA ILE A 182 3.91 -5.14 3.52
C ILE A 182 3.01 -6.03 4.38
N TRP A 183 2.59 -5.51 5.54
CA TRP A 183 1.73 -6.19 6.51
C TRP A 183 0.45 -5.41 6.80
N SER A 184 0.44 -4.12 6.53
CA SER A 184 -0.69 -3.23 6.77
C SER A 184 -0.98 -2.36 5.56
N ARG A 185 -2.19 -1.81 5.56
CA ARG A 185 -2.62 -0.87 4.54
C ARG A 185 -1.80 0.43 4.56
N ALA A 186 -1.44 0.91 5.75
CA ALA A 186 -0.59 2.09 5.90
C ALA A 186 0.77 1.91 5.23
N GLN A 187 1.35 0.70 5.34
CA GLN A 187 2.60 0.38 4.66
C GLN A 187 2.46 0.35 3.14
N GLY A 188 1.34 -0.19 2.63
CA GLY A 188 1.00 -0.09 1.21
C GLY A 188 0.81 1.35 0.75
N ALA A 189 0.14 2.17 1.57
CA ALA A 189 -0.04 3.60 1.29
C ALA A 189 1.28 4.37 1.26
N ALA A 190 2.23 4.06 2.14
CA ALA A 190 3.57 4.65 2.09
C ALA A 190 4.26 4.34 0.76
N ALA A 191 4.19 3.10 0.27
CA ALA A 191 4.73 2.73 -1.04
C ALA A 191 3.98 3.46 -2.19
N GLU A 192 2.64 3.57 -2.12
CA GLU A 192 1.84 4.32 -3.10
C GLU A 192 2.25 5.80 -3.15
N LEU A 193 2.44 6.42 -1.99
CA LEU A 193 2.79 7.84 -1.89
C LEU A 193 4.20 8.13 -2.42
N THR A 194 5.12 7.17 -2.36
CA THR A 194 6.46 7.29 -2.97
C THR A 194 6.48 6.98 -4.47
N GLY A 195 5.37 6.52 -5.06
CA GLY A 195 5.25 6.29 -6.48
C GLY A 195 5.08 4.83 -6.92
N ALA A 196 4.99 3.87 -5.98
CA ALA A 196 4.69 2.48 -6.34
C ALA A 196 3.31 2.35 -6.98
N SER A 197 3.24 1.63 -8.09
CA SER A 197 2.00 1.25 -8.77
C SER A 197 1.34 0.05 -8.10
N ALA A 198 2.17 -0.85 -7.56
CA ALA A 198 1.70 -2.08 -6.94
C ALA A 198 2.57 -2.48 -5.74
N VAL A 199 2.00 -3.31 -4.87
CA VAL A 199 2.71 -4.04 -3.82
C VAL A 199 2.64 -5.54 -4.07
N LEU A 200 3.73 -6.26 -3.78
CA LEU A 200 3.74 -7.72 -3.78
C LEU A 200 3.67 -8.24 -2.34
N VAL A 201 2.63 -9.01 -2.04
CA VAL A 201 2.33 -9.45 -0.68
C VAL A 201 2.21 -10.97 -0.62
N GLY A 202 3.07 -11.60 0.16
CA GLY A 202 3.05 -13.05 0.38
C GLY A 202 2.86 -13.41 1.85
N SER A 203 3.86 -13.17 2.69
CA SER A 203 3.88 -13.65 4.07
C SER A 203 2.71 -13.15 4.92
N ALA A 204 2.27 -11.92 4.72
CA ALA A 204 1.10 -11.36 5.41
C ALA A 204 -0.20 -12.10 5.05
N LEU A 205 -0.36 -12.47 3.78
CA LEU A 205 -1.51 -13.24 3.31
C LEU A 205 -1.46 -14.68 3.82
N MET A 206 -0.32 -15.35 3.67
CA MET A 206 -0.18 -16.76 4.04
C MET A 206 -0.31 -17.01 5.55
N ARG A 207 0.02 -16.04 6.40
CA ARG A 207 -0.15 -16.13 7.86
C ARG A 207 -1.54 -15.74 8.34
N ALA A 208 -2.31 -15.00 7.54
CA ALA A 208 -3.65 -14.59 7.93
C ALA A 208 -4.59 -15.81 8.02
N PRO A 209 -5.52 -15.88 9.00
CA PRO A 209 -6.56 -16.91 9.03
C PRO A 209 -7.31 -16.99 7.70
N GLU A 210 -7.73 -15.82 7.18
CA GLU A 210 -8.44 -15.66 5.92
C GLU A 210 -7.61 -14.80 4.93
N PRO A 211 -6.78 -15.40 4.05
CA PRO A 211 -5.88 -14.67 3.16
C PRO A 211 -6.56 -13.66 2.24
N ALA A 212 -7.73 -14.00 1.69
CA ALA A 212 -8.49 -13.11 0.81
C ALA A 212 -9.03 -11.88 1.56
N THR A 213 -9.50 -12.06 2.80
CA THR A 213 -9.92 -10.94 3.66
C THR A 213 -8.74 -10.04 3.99
N LYS A 214 -7.56 -10.63 4.26
CA LYS A 214 -6.34 -9.84 4.49
C LYS A 214 -5.93 -9.06 3.25
N LEU A 215 -6.05 -9.61 2.06
CA LEU A 215 -5.80 -8.89 0.82
C LEU A 215 -6.76 -7.69 0.67
N LEU A 216 -8.06 -7.89 0.88
CA LEU A 216 -9.06 -6.81 0.86
C LEU A 216 -8.72 -5.70 1.85
N GLU A 217 -8.30 -6.05 3.06
CA GLU A 217 -7.83 -5.07 4.05
C GLU A 217 -6.67 -4.23 3.50
N LEU A 218 -5.66 -4.86 2.89
CA LEU A 218 -4.45 -4.20 2.41
C LEU A 218 -4.69 -3.22 1.26
N ILE A 219 -5.66 -3.51 0.37
CA ILE A 219 -5.94 -2.69 -0.82
C ILE A 219 -7.19 -1.83 -0.69
N SER A 220 -7.98 -1.98 0.41
CA SER A 220 -9.22 -1.22 0.59
C SER A 220 -8.96 0.28 0.74
N ARG A 221 -9.93 1.10 0.34
CA ARG A 221 -9.97 2.56 0.57
C ARG A 221 -11.28 2.91 1.26
N PRO A 222 -11.34 3.99 1.99
CA PRO A 222 -10.27 4.96 2.30
C PRO A 222 -9.32 4.48 3.40
N LEU A 223 -8.17 5.15 3.51
CA LEU A 223 -7.35 5.13 4.73
C LEU A 223 -8.11 5.82 5.86
N VAL A 224 -7.89 5.35 7.08
CA VAL A 224 -8.55 5.91 8.27
C VAL A 224 -7.52 6.60 9.16
N LYS A 225 -7.69 7.91 9.36
CA LYS A 225 -6.88 8.73 10.24
C LYS A 225 -7.63 9.08 11.52
N ILE A 226 -6.97 8.89 12.67
CA ILE A 226 -7.42 9.41 13.97
C ILE A 226 -6.52 10.57 14.32
N CYS A 227 -7.10 11.79 14.41
CA CYS A 227 -6.35 13.04 14.60
C CYS A 227 -6.53 13.61 16.01
N GLY A 228 -5.53 14.40 16.47
CA GLY A 228 -5.54 15.01 17.80
C GLY A 228 -5.28 14.01 18.92
N LEU A 229 -4.36 13.08 18.68
CA LEU A 229 -3.86 12.13 19.66
C LEU A 229 -2.85 12.85 20.58
N THR A 230 -3.06 12.76 21.90
CA THR A 230 -2.23 13.41 22.91
C THR A 230 -1.70 12.44 23.97
N ARG A 231 -2.19 11.19 23.99
CA ARG A 231 -1.85 10.16 24.96
C ARG A 231 -1.50 8.87 24.26
N GLN A 232 -0.55 8.11 24.80
CA GLN A 232 -0.15 6.82 24.20
C GLN A 232 -1.30 5.81 24.15
N GLU A 233 -2.11 5.75 25.19
CA GLU A 233 -3.27 4.84 25.23
C GLU A 233 -4.29 5.11 24.12
N ASP A 234 -4.41 6.34 23.62
CA ASP A 234 -5.29 6.69 22.50
C ASP A 234 -4.66 6.26 21.16
N VAL A 235 -3.34 6.31 21.05
CA VAL A 235 -2.60 5.75 19.88
C VAL A 235 -2.77 4.24 19.82
N ASP A 236 -2.59 3.56 20.97
CA ASP A 236 -2.71 2.11 21.07
C ASP A 236 -4.15 1.67 20.72
N ALA A 237 -5.17 2.36 21.24
CA ALA A 237 -6.57 2.08 20.91
C ALA A 237 -6.89 2.32 19.43
N ALA A 238 -6.32 3.35 18.80
CA ALA A 238 -6.47 3.60 17.37
C ALA A 238 -5.82 2.49 16.52
N ALA A 239 -4.63 2.02 16.93
CA ALA A 239 -3.93 0.92 16.29
C ALA A 239 -4.70 -0.40 16.42
N GLU A 240 -5.20 -0.74 17.61
CA GLU A 240 -6.01 -1.93 17.86
C GLU A 240 -7.33 -1.91 17.07
N ALA A 241 -7.93 -0.72 16.89
CA ALA A 241 -9.11 -0.54 16.05
C ALA A 241 -8.82 -0.71 14.56
N GLY A 242 -7.55 -0.71 14.12
CA GLY A 242 -7.14 -0.84 12.72
C GLY A 242 -7.12 0.49 11.96
N ALA A 243 -6.87 1.62 12.64
CA ALA A 243 -6.58 2.88 11.97
C ALA A 243 -5.25 2.82 11.22
N ASP A 244 -5.13 3.59 10.14
CA ASP A 244 -3.93 3.61 9.28
C ASP A 244 -2.99 4.76 9.64
N LEU A 245 -3.53 5.89 10.08
CA LEU A 245 -2.79 7.14 10.31
C LEU A 245 -3.05 7.68 11.71
N ALA A 246 -1.98 8.03 12.43
CA ALA A 246 -2.01 8.65 13.76
C ALA A 246 -1.66 10.14 13.65
N GLY A 247 -2.62 11.05 13.92
CA GLY A 247 -2.45 12.50 13.77
C GLY A 247 -2.10 13.21 15.08
N PHE A 248 -0.95 13.89 15.10
CA PHE A 248 -0.43 14.67 16.21
C PHE A 248 -0.47 16.17 15.88
N ILE A 249 -1.32 16.95 16.56
CA ILE A 249 -1.40 18.39 16.36
C ILE A 249 -0.27 19.05 17.14
N LEU A 250 0.69 19.66 16.43
CA LEU A 250 1.86 20.31 17.02
C LEU A 250 1.72 21.85 17.04
N ALA A 251 0.53 22.37 16.72
CA ALA A 251 0.22 23.81 16.80
C ALA A 251 -0.12 24.18 18.24
N GLU A 252 0.59 25.17 18.80
CA GLU A 252 0.51 25.59 20.20
C GLU A 252 -0.87 26.10 20.60
N GLU A 253 -1.59 26.74 19.66
CA GLU A 253 -2.93 27.27 19.87
C GLU A 253 -4.04 26.22 19.92
N SER A 254 -3.74 24.97 19.67
CA SER A 254 -4.74 23.89 19.64
C SER A 254 -5.05 23.34 21.02
N PRO A 255 -6.33 23.18 21.39
CA PRO A 255 -6.70 22.50 22.64
C PRO A 255 -6.38 20.98 22.60
N ARG A 256 -5.91 20.49 21.46
CA ARG A 256 -5.47 19.10 21.18
C ARG A 256 -3.99 19.04 20.86
N GLN A 257 -3.23 20.02 21.36
CA GLN A 257 -1.78 20.03 21.17
C GLN A 257 -1.17 18.77 21.78
N ALA A 258 -0.46 18.01 20.94
CA ALA A 258 0.31 16.87 21.40
C ALA A 258 1.63 17.35 22.04
N PRO A 259 2.16 16.63 23.04
CA PRO A 259 3.48 16.96 23.63
C PRO A 259 4.64 16.75 22.67
N GLY A 260 4.40 16.08 21.56
CA GLY A 260 5.31 15.67 20.50
C GLY A 260 4.72 14.50 19.74
N LEU A 261 5.54 13.82 18.95
CA LEU A 261 5.16 12.52 18.37
C LEU A 261 5.19 11.46 19.48
N LEU A 262 4.14 10.68 19.58
CA LEU A 262 4.08 9.50 20.44
C LEU A 262 4.53 8.27 19.65
N ALA A 263 4.78 7.15 20.33
CA ALA A 263 5.15 5.90 19.69
C ALA A 263 3.99 5.38 18.82
N VAL A 264 4.27 5.15 17.53
CA VAL A 264 3.30 4.63 16.57
C VAL A 264 3.80 3.26 16.11
N PRO A 265 2.96 2.19 16.14
CA PRO A 265 3.37 0.88 15.67
C PRO A 265 3.67 0.92 14.15
N GLU A 266 4.58 0.06 13.69
CA GLU A 266 4.98 -0.02 12.26
C GLU A 266 3.81 -0.26 11.29
N THR A 267 2.66 -0.69 11.80
CA THR A 267 1.43 -0.92 11.03
C THR A 267 0.63 0.35 10.75
N MET A 268 1.04 1.48 11.32
CA MET A 268 0.44 2.81 11.10
C MET A 268 1.50 3.80 10.63
N LEU A 269 1.07 4.94 10.07
CA LEU A 269 1.93 6.09 9.78
C LEU A 269 1.60 7.25 10.72
N SER A 270 2.64 7.91 11.21
CA SER A 270 2.53 9.15 12.00
C SER A 270 2.31 10.35 11.08
N VAL A 271 1.43 11.27 11.51
CA VAL A 271 1.14 12.53 10.79
C VAL A 271 1.30 13.72 11.74
N ALA A 272 2.31 14.53 11.51
CA ALA A 272 2.44 15.81 12.18
C ALA A 272 1.50 16.85 11.56
N VAL A 273 0.63 17.44 12.37
CA VAL A 273 -0.30 18.50 11.92
C VAL A 273 0.23 19.85 12.35
N LEU A 274 0.58 20.69 11.37
CA LEU A 274 1.22 21.99 11.52
C LEU A 274 0.34 23.10 10.95
N VAL A 275 0.58 24.34 11.41
CA VAL A 275 -0.08 25.57 10.92
C VAL A 275 0.96 26.62 10.59
N GLY A 276 0.91 27.18 9.38
CA GLY A 276 1.80 28.24 8.89
C GLY A 276 3.06 27.71 8.26
N GLU A 277 4.06 27.32 9.04
CA GLU A 277 5.35 26.89 8.54
C GLU A 277 5.56 25.39 8.65
N ARG A 278 6.12 24.81 7.62
CA ARG A 278 6.55 23.41 7.61
C ARG A 278 7.90 23.30 8.32
N ARG A 279 8.03 22.28 9.18
CA ARG A 279 9.28 21.92 9.85
C ARG A 279 9.41 20.41 9.91
N ASP A 280 10.63 19.93 9.95
CA ASP A 280 10.89 18.53 10.22
C ASP A 280 10.41 18.19 11.63
N SER A 281 9.52 17.25 11.73
CA SER A 281 8.95 16.78 13.00
C SER A 281 9.35 15.34 13.32
N GLY A 282 10.02 14.63 12.37
CA GLY A 282 10.30 13.22 12.46
C GLY A 282 9.08 12.32 12.20
N ALA A 283 7.93 12.86 11.80
CA ALA A 283 6.75 12.10 11.41
C ALA A 283 6.90 11.55 9.98
N ASP A 284 6.21 10.45 9.68
CA ASP A 284 6.17 9.88 8.33
C ASP A 284 5.55 10.85 7.32
N LEU A 285 4.52 11.60 7.74
CA LEU A 285 3.80 12.56 6.92
C LEU A 285 3.63 13.89 7.66
N THR A 286 3.53 14.99 6.90
CA THR A 286 3.21 16.31 7.44
C THR A 286 1.93 16.85 6.82
N GLN A 287 0.93 17.15 7.66
CA GLN A 287 -0.29 17.85 7.25
C GLN A 287 -0.15 19.34 7.61
N LEU A 288 -0.07 20.20 6.60
CA LEU A 288 0.19 21.61 6.75
C LEU A 288 -1.04 22.45 6.39
N TYR A 289 -1.57 23.17 7.37
CA TYR A 289 -2.57 24.21 7.17
C TYR A 289 -1.91 25.55 6.90
N ALA A 290 -2.40 26.31 5.93
CA ALA A 290 -2.01 27.71 5.80
C ALA A 290 -2.43 28.52 7.02
N ARG A 291 -1.71 29.61 7.34
CA ARG A 291 -2.14 30.61 8.32
C ARG A 291 -2.86 31.74 7.56
N GLU A 292 -4.13 31.92 7.85
CA GLU A 292 -4.98 32.93 7.22
C GLU A 292 -5.49 33.90 8.29
N ASN A 293 -5.17 35.19 8.15
CA ASN A 293 -5.56 36.23 9.12
C ASN A 293 -5.23 35.89 10.59
N GLY A 294 -4.07 35.26 10.82
CA GLY A 294 -3.66 34.84 12.16
C GLY A 294 -4.25 33.49 12.65
N HIS A 295 -5.14 32.86 11.89
CA HIS A 295 -5.81 31.63 12.24
C HIS A 295 -5.45 30.49 11.29
N ARG A 296 -5.75 29.25 11.68
CA ARG A 296 -5.65 28.08 10.84
C ARG A 296 -6.59 28.21 9.62
N GLY A 297 -6.04 28.04 8.43
CA GLY A 297 -6.81 27.95 7.20
C GLY A 297 -7.81 26.79 7.20
N ARG A 298 -8.70 26.78 6.20
CA ARG A 298 -9.74 25.74 6.07
C ARG A 298 -9.17 24.41 5.69
N ASP A 299 -8.39 24.38 4.63
CA ASP A 299 -7.87 23.18 3.99
C ASP A 299 -6.36 23.05 4.26
N ALA A 300 -5.83 21.82 4.11
CA ALA A 300 -4.41 21.54 4.27
C ALA A 300 -3.87 20.73 3.09
N VAL A 301 -2.55 20.67 3.03
CA VAL A 301 -1.82 19.77 2.12
C VAL A 301 -1.09 18.74 2.96
N LEU A 302 -1.17 17.47 2.55
CA LEU A 302 -0.40 16.38 3.11
C LEU A 302 0.89 16.23 2.31
N TYR A 303 2.01 16.17 3.01
CA TYR A 303 3.35 16.02 2.44
C TYR A 303 4.00 14.72 2.88
N LEU A 304 4.76 14.12 1.98
CA LEU A 304 5.78 13.11 2.25
C LEU A 304 7.15 13.76 2.02
N GLY A 305 7.91 14.02 3.07
CA GLY A 305 9.10 14.88 2.98
C GLY A 305 8.74 16.26 2.40
N GLU A 306 9.32 16.61 1.24
CA GLU A 306 9.07 17.87 0.54
C GLU A 306 7.89 17.79 -0.46
N GLU A 307 7.46 16.58 -0.86
CA GLU A 307 6.50 16.37 -1.92
C GLU A 307 5.06 16.45 -1.44
N PRO A 308 4.19 17.25 -2.06
CA PRO A 308 2.75 17.26 -1.79
C PRO A 308 2.12 16.00 -2.36
N VAL A 309 1.47 15.20 -1.51
CA VAL A 309 0.95 13.87 -1.88
C VAL A 309 -0.56 13.75 -1.85
N ALA A 310 -1.26 14.61 -1.10
CA ALA A 310 -2.72 14.66 -1.05
C ALA A 310 -3.22 16.02 -0.56
N GLU A 311 -4.45 16.38 -0.92
CA GLU A 311 -5.16 17.50 -0.29
C GLU A 311 -6.00 17.02 0.89
N VAL A 312 -6.03 17.80 1.97
CA VAL A 312 -6.93 17.60 3.10
C VAL A 312 -8.02 18.64 3.03
N LEU A 313 -9.21 18.23 2.63
CA LEU A 313 -10.36 19.11 2.51
C LEU A 313 -11.19 19.01 3.80
N ASP A 314 -11.07 20.06 4.63
CA ASP A 314 -11.62 20.11 5.98
C ASP A 314 -12.86 21.01 6.04
N LEU A 315 -13.76 20.70 6.97
CA LEU A 315 -14.87 21.55 7.34
C LEU A 315 -14.56 22.17 8.71
N PRO A 316 -14.43 23.49 8.80
CA PRO A 316 -14.15 24.14 10.07
C PRO A 316 -15.18 23.75 11.15
N TRP A 317 -14.71 23.51 12.36
CA TRP A 317 -15.51 23.08 13.49
C TRP A 317 -16.76 23.98 13.69
N LYS A 318 -17.92 23.36 13.93
CA LYS A 318 -19.23 23.99 14.07
C LYS A 318 -19.80 24.69 12.82
N ARG A 319 -19.15 24.62 11.66
CA ARG A 319 -19.76 25.11 10.41
C ARG A 319 -20.52 23.99 9.71
N ARG A 320 -21.74 24.28 9.28
CA ARG A 320 -22.46 23.47 8.31
C ARG A 320 -22.18 24.06 6.92
N ASP A 321 -21.78 23.21 6.03
CA ASP A 321 -21.58 23.56 4.60
C ASP A 321 -22.13 22.39 3.78
N ASP A 322 -23.35 22.51 3.33
CA ASP A 322 -24.05 21.49 2.54
C ASP A 322 -23.34 21.21 1.21
N GLY A 323 -22.52 22.16 0.73
CA GLY A 323 -21.70 22.01 -0.46
C GLY A 323 -20.37 21.30 -0.23
N HIS A 324 -19.93 21.10 1.03
CA HIS A 324 -18.63 20.53 1.34
C HIS A 324 -18.39 19.16 0.71
N LEU A 325 -19.30 18.21 0.92
CA LEU A 325 -19.18 16.87 0.35
C LEU A 325 -19.17 16.88 -1.19
N ASN A 326 -19.92 17.78 -1.83
CA ASN A 326 -19.91 17.92 -3.29
C ASN A 326 -18.56 18.46 -3.79
N ARG A 327 -17.99 19.47 -3.12
CA ARG A 327 -16.66 20.01 -3.41
C ARG A 327 -15.59 18.92 -3.30
N VAL A 328 -15.63 18.15 -2.20
CA VAL A 328 -14.68 17.07 -1.96
C VAL A 328 -14.85 15.95 -2.98
N ALA A 329 -16.09 15.55 -3.31
CA ALA A 329 -16.36 14.53 -4.32
C ALA A 329 -15.86 14.91 -5.71
N THR A 330 -15.93 16.19 -6.08
CA THR A 330 -15.37 16.69 -7.34
C THR A 330 -13.86 16.57 -7.34
N ALA A 331 -13.18 17.04 -6.28
CA ALA A 331 -11.73 16.98 -6.16
C ALA A 331 -11.20 15.52 -6.13
N ALA A 332 -11.92 14.61 -5.45
CA ALA A 332 -11.53 13.21 -5.32
C ALA A 332 -11.50 12.42 -6.64
N ARG A 333 -12.13 12.94 -7.71
CA ARG A 333 -12.08 12.35 -9.06
C ARG A 333 -10.76 12.61 -9.78
N GLU A 334 -10.06 13.68 -9.40
CA GLU A 334 -8.89 14.18 -10.12
C GLU A 334 -7.59 13.95 -9.34
N LYS A 335 -7.69 13.89 -8.01
CA LYS A 335 -6.51 13.83 -7.13
C LYS A 335 -6.79 13.05 -5.84
N ARG A 336 -5.72 12.74 -5.10
CA ARG A 336 -5.85 12.16 -3.76
C ARG A 336 -6.40 13.20 -2.79
N VAL A 337 -7.51 12.87 -2.13
CA VAL A 337 -8.17 13.74 -1.16
C VAL A 337 -8.39 12.98 0.14
N MET A 338 -8.02 13.61 1.25
CA MET A 338 -8.42 13.23 2.60
C MET A 338 -9.65 14.09 2.98
N LEU A 339 -10.78 13.42 3.20
CA LEU A 339 -11.99 14.06 3.68
C LEU A 339 -11.90 14.27 5.19
N ALA A 340 -11.99 15.50 5.64
CA ALA A 340 -12.00 15.89 7.04
C ALA A 340 -13.23 16.76 7.39
N GLY A 341 -13.42 17.00 8.69
CA GLY A 341 -14.43 17.90 9.21
C GLY A 341 -15.77 17.26 9.57
N GLY A 342 -16.01 17.13 10.86
CA GLY A 342 -17.28 16.64 11.41
C GLY A 342 -17.58 15.16 11.18
N LEU A 343 -16.58 14.37 10.78
CA LEU A 343 -16.76 12.94 10.61
C LEU A 343 -16.78 12.21 11.96
N GLY A 344 -17.70 11.27 12.08
CA GLY A 344 -17.87 10.39 13.23
C GLY A 344 -18.47 9.04 12.81
N PRO A 345 -18.68 8.12 13.77
CA PRO A 345 -19.24 6.79 13.48
C PRO A 345 -20.56 6.85 12.70
N ASP A 346 -21.40 7.85 13.01
CA ASP A 346 -22.78 7.94 12.51
C ASP A 346 -22.87 8.44 11.06
N ASN A 347 -21.81 9.02 10.47
CA ASN A 347 -21.88 9.66 9.15
C ASN A 347 -20.76 9.27 8.20
N VAL A 348 -19.69 8.62 8.67
CA VAL A 348 -18.51 8.33 7.85
C VAL A 348 -18.82 7.38 6.70
N ALA A 349 -19.67 6.37 6.90
CA ALA A 349 -20.04 5.43 5.85
C ALA A 349 -20.72 6.14 4.66
N ALA A 350 -21.76 6.94 4.92
CA ALA A 350 -22.46 7.70 3.89
C ALA A 350 -21.54 8.75 3.22
N ALA A 351 -20.62 9.36 3.97
CA ALA A 351 -19.65 10.28 3.41
C ALA A 351 -18.67 9.57 2.45
N ILE A 352 -18.17 8.37 2.81
CA ILE A 352 -17.31 7.56 1.94
C ILE A 352 -18.05 7.16 0.67
N GLU A 353 -19.28 6.68 0.76
CA GLU A 353 -20.08 6.30 -0.42
C GLU A 353 -20.25 7.45 -1.39
N ARG A 354 -20.53 8.65 -0.91
CA ARG A 354 -20.75 9.83 -1.73
C ARG A 354 -19.47 10.39 -2.34
N VAL A 355 -18.40 10.45 -1.57
CA VAL A 355 -17.16 11.18 -1.91
C VAL A 355 -16.10 10.32 -2.56
N GLN A 356 -15.97 9.04 -2.16
CA GLN A 356 -14.92 8.14 -2.59
C GLN A 356 -13.50 8.66 -2.29
N PRO A 357 -13.24 9.17 -1.06
CA PRO A 357 -11.97 9.80 -0.77
C PRO A 357 -10.83 8.77 -0.70
N TRP A 358 -9.59 9.24 -0.87
CA TRP A 358 -8.39 8.43 -0.60
C TRP A 358 -8.23 8.12 0.88
N ALA A 359 -8.60 9.09 1.78
CA ALA A 359 -8.57 8.92 3.22
C ALA A 359 -9.72 9.67 3.89
N VAL A 360 -10.06 9.26 5.12
CA VAL A 360 -10.97 9.99 6.02
C VAL A 360 -10.24 10.35 7.31
N ASP A 361 -10.53 11.54 7.85
CA ASP A 361 -9.91 12.09 9.05
C ASP A 361 -10.95 12.49 10.09
N ALA A 362 -10.87 11.94 11.31
CA ALA A 362 -11.74 12.30 12.41
C ALA A 362 -10.96 12.68 13.66
N SER A 363 -11.48 13.66 14.40
CA SER A 363 -10.89 14.13 15.65
C SER A 363 -11.96 14.33 16.74
N SER A 364 -12.63 15.47 16.75
CA SER A 364 -13.53 15.90 17.84
C SER A 364 -14.75 15.02 18.07
N ALA A 365 -15.26 14.37 17.02
CA ALA A 365 -16.40 13.45 17.14
C ALA A 365 -16.05 12.14 17.87
N LEU A 366 -14.75 11.88 18.08
CA LEU A 366 -14.21 10.69 18.74
C LEU A 366 -13.66 11.00 20.13
N GLU A 367 -14.10 12.08 20.77
CA GLU A 367 -13.51 12.56 22.03
C GLU A 367 -14.55 12.61 23.15
N THR A 368 -14.10 12.33 24.37
CA THR A 368 -14.81 12.63 25.63
C THR A 368 -14.51 14.04 26.11
N ALA A 369 -13.30 14.54 25.85
CA ALA A 369 -12.84 15.90 26.06
C ALA A 369 -11.74 16.23 25.03
N PRO A 370 -11.46 17.52 24.73
CA PRO A 370 -10.44 17.90 23.76
C PRO A 370 -9.10 17.18 24.01
N GLY A 371 -8.62 16.39 23.04
CA GLY A 371 -7.39 15.60 23.13
C GLY A 371 -7.51 14.27 23.88
N ILE A 372 -8.70 13.91 24.39
CA ILE A 372 -8.96 12.63 25.08
C ILE A 372 -9.95 11.82 24.25
N LYS A 373 -9.48 10.70 23.67
CA LYS A 373 -10.34 9.87 22.82
C LYS A 373 -11.28 8.98 23.62
N ASP A 374 -12.48 8.84 23.10
CA ASP A 374 -13.42 7.77 23.46
C ASP A 374 -13.05 6.53 22.63
N HIS A 375 -12.47 5.50 23.25
CA HIS A 375 -11.96 4.33 22.55
C HIS A 375 -13.07 3.53 21.87
N GLU A 376 -14.31 3.55 22.39
CA GLU A 376 -15.44 2.88 21.74
C GLU A 376 -15.83 3.61 20.45
N ARG A 377 -15.93 4.94 20.50
CA ARG A 377 -16.20 5.75 19.29
C ARG A 377 -15.10 5.63 18.25
N VAL A 378 -13.84 5.46 18.67
CA VAL A 378 -12.72 5.17 17.75
C VAL A 378 -12.95 3.84 17.04
N ARG A 379 -13.29 2.76 17.78
CA ARG A 379 -13.57 1.44 17.19
C ARG A 379 -14.77 1.48 16.25
N GLU A 380 -15.86 2.14 16.66
CA GLU A 380 -17.05 2.31 15.83
C GLU A 380 -16.76 3.07 14.53
N PHE A 381 -15.98 4.15 14.60
CA PHE A 381 -15.60 4.95 13.42
C PHE A 381 -14.78 4.13 12.42
N VAL A 382 -13.74 3.44 12.89
CA VAL A 382 -12.91 2.60 12.03
C VAL A 382 -13.73 1.48 11.41
N ARG A 383 -14.58 0.82 12.20
CA ARG A 383 -15.50 -0.24 11.71
C ARG A 383 -16.44 0.30 10.63
N ALA A 384 -17.10 1.43 10.87
CA ALA A 384 -18.03 2.04 9.91
C ALA A 384 -17.32 2.44 8.60
N ALA A 385 -16.10 2.97 8.67
CA ALA A 385 -15.30 3.32 7.51
C ALA A 385 -14.90 2.05 6.69
N ARG A 386 -14.58 0.93 7.35
CA ARG A 386 -14.16 -0.32 6.71
C ARG A 386 -15.32 -1.09 6.06
N LEU A 387 -16.53 -1.03 6.62
CA LEU A 387 -17.71 -1.72 6.06
C LEU A 387 -18.00 -1.26 4.63
N VAL A 388 -17.87 0.02 4.32
CA VAL A 388 -18.10 0.56 2.97
C VAL A 388 -17.03 0.08 1.98
N ALA A 389 -15.79 -0.06 2.43
CA ALA A 389 -14.69 -0.51 1.59
C ALA A 389 -14.89 -1.95 1.07
N HIS A 390 -15.53 -2.84 1.85
CA HIS A 390 -15.76 -4.23 1.49
C HIS A 390 -16.96 -4.45 0.54
N THR A 391 -17.87 -3.47 0.41
CA THR A 391 -19.07 -3.61 -0.44
C THR A 391 -18.81 -3.32 -1.92
N ARG A 392 -17.56 -3.05 -2.35
CA ARG A 392 -17.19 -2.64 -3.72
C ARG A 392 -16.33 -3.62 -4.50
N VAL A 393 -16.20 -4.83 -4.04
CA VAL A 393 -15.51 -5.89 -4.76
C VAL A 393 -16.48 -6.69 -5.62
#